data_c83033c28bc3ef7d57964244c6dc63e2
#
_entry.id   c83033c28bc3ef7d57964244c6dc63e2
#
_cell.length_a   1.000
_cell.length_b   1.000
_cell.length_c   1.000
_cell.angle_alpha   90.00
_cell.angle_beta   90.00
_cell.angle_gamma   90.00
#
_symmetry.space_group_name_H-M   'P 1'
#
loop_
_entity.id
_entity.type
_entity.pdbx_description
1 polymer ?
#
loop_
_entity_poly.entity_id
_entity_poly.type
_entity_poly.pdbx_seq_one_letter_code
_entity_poly.pdbx_strand_id
1 'polypeptide(L)'
;MSRKRSRPTTDPNSRSPAGATVERSVAPDLPRFESPASRVGRWLLPALLGLVTFLGLLFPLYDTDFWWHLRTGEWILEHGSVPQLDLYTFTDSDRPWIDLHWGFQVLITLLYRVGGVGLVIVAKAVVITAAVLIAFRATGEGWPVTWRVACWIPAVVCIVGRGYERPEMLSQLFLSIWLWVAFRLDRQPRLVWLLPVVQLVWVNCHALFVLG
;
A
#
# COMPACT_ATOMS: atom_id res chain seq x y z
N MET A 1 39.18 -30.45 75.17
CA MET A 1 37.68 -30.49 75.18
C MET A 1 37.18 -30.58 73.75
N SER A 2 36.86 -31.79 73.29
CA SER A 2 36.47 -32.09 71.89
C SER A 2 34.95 -32.23 71.79
N ARG A 3 34.30 -31.37 71.01
CA ARG A 3 32.86 -31.42 70.73
C ARG A 3 32.64 -32.21 69.43
N LYS A 4 32.17 -33.47 69.59
CA LYS A 4 31.67 -34.31 68.50
C LYS A 4 30.44 -33.68 67.89
N ARG A 5 30.46 -33.38 66.59
CA ARG A 5 29.29 -33.06 65.79
C ARG A 5 28.66 -34.37 65.30
N SER A 6 27.43 -34.63 65.68
CA SER A 6 26.60 -35.73 65.22
C SER A 6 26.10 -35.39 63.78
N ARG A 7 26.28 -36.34 62.87
CA ARG A 7 25.70 -36.30 61.49
C ARG A 7 24.20 -36.63 61.58
N PRO A 8 23.33 -35.96 60.81
CA PRO A 8 21.96 -36.41 60.64
C PRO A 8 21.94 -37.59 59.67
N THR A 9 21.25 -38.63 60.03
CA THR A 9 20.91 -39.81 59.20
C THR A 9 19.83 -39.37 58.17
N THR A 10 20.14 -39.52 56.90
CA THR A 10 19.18 -39.38 55.83
C THR A 10 18.35 -40.66 55.73
N ASP A 11 17.05 -40.52 55.89
CA ASP A 11 16.06 -41.55 55.73
C ASP A 11 15.87 -41.81 54.21
N PRO A 12 16.09 -43.03 53.66
CA PRO A 12 15.99 -43.28 52.21
C PRO A 12 14.57 -43.47 51.73
N ASN A 13 13.53 -43.18 52.50
CA ASN A 13 12.16 -43.55 52.11
C ASN A 13 11.18 -42.35 51.97
N SER A 14 11.66 -41.12 51.78
CA SER A 14 10.79 -40.05 51.42
C SER A 14 10.55 -40.09 49.90
N ARG A 15 9.62 -40.92 49.45
CA ARG A 15 9.04 -40.86 48.11
C ARG A 15 8.26 -39.56 47.99
N SER A 16 8.84 -38.59 47.28
CA SER A 16 8.15 -37.40 46.79
C SER A 16 6.95 -37.85 45.94
N PRO A 17 5.74 -37.33 46.13
CA PRO A 17 4.61 -37.67 45.26
C PRO A 17 4.93 -37.18 43.85
N ALA A 18 4.91 -38.14 42.92
CA ALA A 18 5.09 -37.89 41.48
C ALA A 18 4.22 -36.72 41.04
N GLY A 19 4.86 -35.80 40.30
CA GLY A 19 4.21 -34.64 39.73
C GLY A 19 2.97 -35.00 38.96
N ALA A 20 1.84 -34.51 39.43
CA ALA A 20 0.62 -34.49 38.67
C ALA A 20 0.86 -33.61 37.43
N THR A 21 1.11 -34.22 36.30
CA THR A 21 1.06 -33.57 35.00
C THR A 21 -0.39 -33.08 34.85
N VAL A 22 -0.58 -31.77 35.06
CA VAL A 22 -1.81 -31.11 34.69
C VAL A 22 -1.88 -31.19 33.17
N GLU A 23 -2.57 -32.23 32.69
CA GLU A 23 -3.06 -32.25 31.29
C GLU A 23 -3.87 -30.98 31.10
N ARG A 24 -3.25 -29.99 30.45
CA ARG A 24 -4.00 -28.87 29.88
C ARG A 24 -4.97 -29.50 28.90
N SER A 25 -6.23 -29.67 29.33
CA SER A 25 -7.34 -29.93 28.45
C SER A 25 -7.32 -28.86 27.35
N VAL A 26 -6.80 -29.24 26.19
CA VAL A 26 -6.94 -28.47 24.96
C VAL A 26 -8.42 -28.53 24.65
N ALA A 27 -9.15 -27.47 25.04
CA ALA A 27 -10.53 -27.32 24.63
C ALA A 27 -10.57 -27.41 23.08
N PRO A 28 -11.45 -28.29 22.53
CA PRO A 28 -11.55 -28.44 21.09
C PRO A 28 -11.83 -27.03 20.48
N ASP A 29 -11.05 -26.67 19.46
CA ASP A 29 -11.25 -25.46 18.69
C ASP A 29 -12.60 -25.59 17.98
N LEU A 30 -13.67 -25.16 18.66
CA LEU A 30 -15.01 -25.14 18.08
C LEU A 30 -14.98 -24.18 16.89
N PRO A 31 -15.49 -24.62 15.73
CA PRO A 31 -15.58 -23.73 14.56
C PRO A 31 -16.36 -22.47 14.96
N ARG A 32 -15.70 -21.32 14.92
CA ARG A 32 -16.35 -20.02 15.15
C ARG A 32 -17.30 -19.78 13.98
N PHE A 33 -18.58 -20.07 14.19
CA PHE A 33 -19.62 -19.71 13.24
C PHE A 33 -19.65 -18.18 13.13
N GLU A 34 -19.05 -17.66 12.07
CA GLU A 34 -19.20 -16.22 11.73
C GLU A 34 -20.69 -15.93 11.51
N SER A 35 -21.24 -14.98 12.26
CA SER A 35 -22.61 -14.55 12.04
C SER A 35 -22.77 -13.98 10.61
N PRO A 36 -23.95 -14.09 9.97
CA PRO A 36 -24.19 -13.47 8.66
C PRO A 36 -23.83 -11.99 8.62
N ALA A 37 -24.07 -11.24 9.70
CA ALA A 37 -23.72 -9.84 9.85
C ALA A 37 -22.20 -9.60 9.80
N SER A 38 -21.37 -10.49 10.36
CA SER A 38 -19.91 -10.38 10.31
C SER A 38 -19.37 -10.65 8.89
N ARG A 39 -20.02 -11.54 8.14
CA ARG A 39 -19.69 -11.82 6.74
C ARG A 39 -20.00 -10.64 5.82
N VAL A 40 -21.19 -10.04 5.96
CA VAL A 40 -21.57 -8.85 5.19
C VAL A 40 -20.64 -7.68 5.53
N GLY A 41 -20.38 -7.41 6.81
CA GLY A 41 -19.47 -6.33 7.24
C GLY A 41 -18.06 -6.47 6.70
N ARG A 42 -17.54 -7.69 6.52
CA ARG A 42 -16.20 -7.96 5.97
C ARG A 42 -16.00 -7.42 4.55
N TRP A 43 -17.05 -7.38 3.73
CA TRP A 43 -16.99 -6.84 2.37
C TRP A 43 -17.55 -5.43 2.26
N LEU A 44 -18.61 -5.13 3.00
CA LEU A 44 -19.29 -3.84 2.93
C LEU A 44 -18.41 -2.70 3.44
N LEU A 45 -17.73 -2.87 4.58
CA LEU A 45 -16.92 -1.80 5.16
C LEU A 45 -15.72 -1.38 4.28
N PRO A 46 -14.91 -2.30 3.71
CA PRO A 46 -13.88 -1.93 2.74
C PRO A 46 -14.47 -1.33 1.45
N ALA A 47 -15.63 -1.80 0.99
CA ALA A 47 -16.28 -1.23 -0.18
C ALA A 47 -16.74 0.21 0.09
N LEU A 48 -17.31 0.50 1.25
CA LEU A 48 -17.66 1.86 1.67
C LEU A 48 -16.42 2.75 1.82
N LEU A 49 -15.33 2.23 2.39
CA LEU A 49 -14.06 2.96 2.45
C LEU A 49 -13.58 3.34 1.04
N GLY A 50 -13.61 2.39 0.11
CA GLY A 50 -13.26 2.64 -1.30
C GLY A 50 -14.20 3.65 -1.96
N LEU A 51 -15.51 3.53 -1.75
CA LEU A 51 -16.49 4.44 -2.31
C LEU A 51 -16.30 5.88 -1.79
N VAL A 52 -16.10 6.04 -0.49
CA VAL A 52 -15.85 7.36 0.13
C VAL A 52 -14.55 7.95 -0.39
N THR A 53 -13.49 7.14 -0.52
CA THR A 53 -12.21 7.57 -1.11
C THR A 53 -12.42 8.03 -2.55
N PHE A 54 -13.09 7.23 -3.37
CA PHE A 54 -13.35 7.54 -4.78
C PHE A 54 -14.15 8.83 -4.93
N LEU A 55 -15.27 8.96 -4.23
CA LEU A 55 -16.12 10.16 -4.30
C LEU A 55 -15.39 11.41 -3.77
N GLY A 56 -14.59 11.27 -2.71
CA GLY A 56 -13.79 12.36 -2.16
C GLY A 56 -12.71 12.87 -3.13
N LEU A 57 -12.28 12.03 -4.09
CA LEU A 57 -11.29 12.39 -5.11
C LEU A 57 -11.90 12.98 -6.39
N LEU A 58 -13.24 13.00 -6.52
CA LEU A 58 -13.93 13.60 -7.67
C LEU A 58 -14.08 15.11 -7.50
N PHE A 59 -12.97 15.82 -7.35
CA PHE A 59 -12.95 17.29 -7.32
C PHE A 59 -12.32 17.86 -8.58
N PRO A 60 -12.65 19.13 -8.95
CA PRO A 60 -12.10 19.78 -10.11
C PRO A 60 -10.58 19.85 -10.08
N LEU A 61 -9.96 19.96 -11.27
CA LEU A 61 -8.54 20.11 -11.42
C LEU A 61 -8.09 21.48 -10.91
N TYR A 62 -7.29 21.49 -9.85
CA TYR A 62 -6.73 22.73 -9.26
C TYR A 62 -5.22 22.85 -9.47
N ASP A 63 -4.55 21.74 -9.79
CA ASP A 63 -3.11 21.71 -9.89
C ASP A 63 -2.63 22.33 -11.21
N THR A 64 -1.83 23.36 -11.12
CA THR A 64 -1.22 24.01 -12.27
C THR A 64 -0.17 23.16 -12.96
N ASP A 65 0.48 22.25 -12.20
CA ASP A 65 1.51 21.35 -12.74
C ASP A 65 0.94 20.38 -13.78
N PHE A 66 -0.35 20.09 -13.72
CA PHE A 66 -1.02 19.26 -14.71
C PHE A 66 -0.79 19.72 -16.15
N TRP A 67 -0.86 21.03 -16.39
CA TRP A 67 -0.81 21.58 -17.76
C TRP A 67 0.56 21.44 -18.40
N TRP A 68 1.63 21.58 -17.64
CA TRP A 68 2.96 21.35 -18.21
C TRP A 68 3.23 19.85 -18.41
N HIS A 69 2.74 18.96 -17.54
CA HIS A 69 2.79 17.52 -17.76
C HIS A 69 2.03 17.13 -19.04
N LEU A 70 0.83 17.70 -19.25
CA LEU A 70 0.04 17.48 -20.45
C LEU A 70 0.80 17.95 -21.69
N ARG A 71 1.36 19.16 -21.65
CA ARG A 71 2.11 19.74 -22.78
C ARG A 71 3.35 18.94 -23.13
N THR A 72 4.09 18.45 -22.12
CA THR A 72 5.26 17.60 -22.36
C THR A 72 4.85 16.25 -22.96
N GLY A 73 3.76 15.67 -22.48
CA GLY A 73 3.24 14.41 -23.03
C GLY A 73 2.77 14.57 -24.49
N GLU A 74 2.15 15.69 -24.85
CA GLU A 74 1.83 16.05 -26.24
C GLU A 74 3.10 16.09 -27.09
N TRP A 75 4.12 16.81 -26.64
CA TRP A 75 5.40 16.92 -27.32
C TRP A 75 6.05 15.55 -27.54
N ILE A 76 6.06 14.68 -26.53
CA ILE A 76 6.61 13.32 -26.63
C ILE A 76 5.84 12.50 -27.70
N LEU A 77 4.52 12.58 -27.71
CA LEU A 77 3.70 11.86 -28.70
C LEU A 77 3.88 12.40 -30.13
N GLU A 78 4.15 13.68 -30.30
CA GLU A 78 4.41 14.32 -31.60
C GLU A 78 5.79 14.00 -32.15
N HIS A 79 6.83 13.92 -31.28
CA HIS A 79 8.22 13.76 -31.71
C HIS A 79 8.72 12.31 -31.58
N GLY A 80 7.99 11.44 -30.88
CA GLY A 80 8.38 10.04 -30.65
C GLY A 80 9.64 9.86 -29.77
N SER A 81 9.99 10.90 -28.99
CA SER A 81 11.18 10.94 -28.15
C SER A 81 10.93 11.72 -26.85
N VAL A 82 11.69 11.43 -25.80
CA VAL A 82 11.64 12.21 -24.55
C VAL A 82 12.55 13.45 -24.72
N PRO A 83 12.09 14.66 -24.31
CA PRO A 83 12.90 15.86 -24.43
C PRO A 83 14.18 15.76 -23.58
N GLN A 84 15.31 16.13 -24.18
CA GLN A 84 16.61 16.14 -23.52
C GLN A 84 17.09 17.56 -23.16
N LEU A 85 16.38 18.56 -23.63
CA LEU A 85 16.61 19.97 -23.35
C LEU A 85 15.36 20.60 -22.74
N ASP A 86 15.53 21.63 -21.96
CA ASP A 86 14.42 22.39 -21.36
C ASP A 86 13.56 23.04 -22.44
N LEU A 87 12.28 22.69 -22.48
CA LEU A 87 11.30 23.20 -23.45
C LEU A 87 10.59 24.47 -22.98
N TYR A 88 10.73 24.86 -21.71
CA TYR A 88 9.86 25.84 -21.07
C TYR A 88 10.59 27.11 -20.62
N THR A 89 11.86 27.00 -20.25
CA THR A 89 12.64 28.13 -19.76
C THR A 89 13.20 28.93 -20.93
N PHE A 90 12.62 30.08 -21.26
CA PHE A 90 13.08 30.90 -22.37
C PHE A 90 14.43 31.58 -22.10
N THR A 91 14.87 31.69 -20.84
CA THR A 91 16.14 32.31 -20.44
C THR A 91 17.33 31.34 -20.52
N ASP A 92 17.10 30.04 -20.59
CA ASP A 92 18.13 29.00 -20.61
C ASP A 92 17.60 27.73 -21.34
N SER A 93 17.27 27.90 -22.62
CA SER A 93 16.60 26.84 -23.42
C SER A 93 17.51 25.67 -23.76
N ASP A 94 18.84 25.83 -23.66
CA ASP A 94 19.82 24.78 -23.99
C ASP A 94 20.21 23.94 -22.76
N ARG A 95 19.56 24.16 -21.64
CA ARG A 95 19.82 23.42 -20.41
C ARG A 95 19.44 21.95 -20.56
N PRO A 96 20.35 20.99 -20.24
CA PRO A 96 20.02 19.57 -20.23
C PRO A 96 18.84 19.28 -19.30
N TRP A 97 17.87 18.51 -19.81
CA TRP A 97 16.66 18.13 -19.10
C TRP A 97 16.59 16.61 -18.94
N ILE A 98 16.37 16.12 -17.71
CA ILE A 98 16.12 14.71 -17.42
C ILE A 98 14.68 14.58 -16.96
N ASP A 99 13.83 14.05 -17.82
CA ASP A 99 12.42 13.87 -17.51
C ASP A 99 12.15 12.52 -16.85
N LEU A 100 11.99 12.52 -15.53
CA LEU A 100 11.66 11.35 -14.75
C LEU A 100 10.16 11.00 -14.77
N HIS A 101 9.34 11.80 -15.44
CA HIS A 101 7.87 11.70 -15.41
C HIS A 101 7.27 11.37 -16.78
N TRP A 102 8.10 11.10 -17.80
CA TRP A 102 7.66 10.96 -19.18
C TRP A 102 6.54 9.92 -19.37
N GLY A 103 6.61 8.78 -18.64
CA GLY A 103 5.59 7.75 -18.72
C GLY A 103 4.24 8.22 -18.17
N PHE A 104 4.24 8.96 -17.06
CA PHE A 104 3.05 9.61 -16.53
C PHE A 104 2.50 10.65 -17.50
N GLN A 105 3.34 11.50 -18.08
CA GLN A 105 2.95 12.56 -19.01
C GLN A 105 2.28 11.99 -20.27
N VAL A 106 2.83 10.94 -20.84
CA VAL A 106 2.21 10.21 -21.96
C VAL A 106 0.85 9.63 -21.54
N LEU A 107 0.78 8.98 -20.36
CA LEU A 107 -0.46 8.39 -19.85
C LEU A 107 -1.58 9.42 -19.71
N ILE A 108 -1.32 10.56 -19.04
CA ILE A 108 -2.36 11.58 -18.84
C ILE A 108 -2.76 12.24 -20.14
N THR A 109 -1.83 12.41 -21.09
CA THR A 109 -2.12 12.97 -22.40
C THR A 109 -3.05 12.06 -23.19
N LEU A 110 -2.81 10.76 -23.15
CA LEU A 110 -3.72 9.79 -23.79
C LEU A 110 -5.11 9.81 -23.16
N LEU A 111 -5.19 9.83 -21.82
CA LEU A 111 -6.47 9.97 -21.11
C LEU A 111 -7.20 11.26 -21.47
N TYR A 112 -6.46 12.36 -21.51
CA TYR A 112 -7.01 13.67 -21.87
C TYR A 112 -7.53 13.70 -23.31
N ARG A 113 -6.82 13.12 -24.27
CA ARG A 113 -7.24 13.04 -25.69
C ARG A 113 -8.53 12.22 -25.85
N VAL A 114 -8.76 11.22 -25.01
CA VAL A 114 -9.93 10.35 -25.07
C VAL A 114 -11.17 10.96 -24.42
N GLY A 115 -11.01 11.56 -23.24
CA GLY A 115 -12.16 12.01 -22.44
C GLY A 115 -11.96 13.34 -21.70
N GLY A 116 -10.95 14.13 -22.10
CA GLY A 116 -10.68 15.44 -21.52
C GLY A 116 -10.35 15.38 -20.01
N VAL A 117 -10.52 16.52 -19.35
CA VAL A 117 -10.29 16.68 -17.91
C VAL A 117 -11.13 15.69 -17.08
N GLY A 118 -12.36 15.44 -17.50
CA GLY A 118 -13.27 14.52 -16.77
C GLY A 118 -12.71 13.11 -16.64
N LEU A 119 -12.17 12.56 -17.74
CA LEU A 119 -11.56 11.21 -17.68
C LEU A 119 -10.29 11.19 -16.84
N VAL A 120 -9.48 12.25 -16.86
CA VAL A 120 -8.28 12.35 -16.01
C VAL A 120 -8.66 12.35 -14.52
N ILE A 121 -9.68 13.11 -14.13
CA ILE A 121 -10.18 13.14 -12.74
C ILE A 121 -10.67 11.77 -12.32
N VAL A 122 -11.46 11.09 -13.16
CA VAL A 122 -11.96 9.74 -12.86
C VAL A 122 -10.80 8.74 -12.77
N ALA A 123 -9.84 8.78 -13.68
CA ALA A 123 -8.66 7.91 -13.66
C ALA A 123 -7.82 8.11 -12.40
N LYS A 124 -7.56 9.36 -11.99
CA LYS A 124 -6.94 9.70 -10.71
C LYS A 124 -7.69 9.05 -9.53
N ALA A 125 -9.01 9.25 -9.47
CA ALA A 125 -9.82 8.70 -8.40
C ALA A 125 -9.77 7.16 -8.35
N VAL A 126 -9.79 6.49 -9.51
CA VAL A 126 -9.64 5.03 -9.61
C VAL A 126 -8.28 4.58 -9.12
N VAL A 127 -7.19 5.20 -9.59
CA VAL A 127 -5.81 4.82 -9.25
C VAL A 127 -5.55 4.97 -7.75
N ILE A 128 -5.90 6.11 -7.16
CA ILE A 128 -5.68 6.35 -5.73
C ILE A 128 -6.57 5.44 -4.87
N THR A 129 -7.84 5.24 -5.27
CA THR A 129 -8.73 4.31 -4.56
C THR A 129 -8.19 2.88 -4.62
N ALA A 130 -7.68 2.44 -5.78
CA ALA A 130 -7.04 1.13 -5.90
C ALA A 130 -5.83 1.01 -4.98
N ALA A 131 -4.98 2.04 -4.90
CA ALA A 131 -3.84 2.09 -3.99
C ALA A 131 -4.28 1.91 -2.52
N VAL A 132 -5.30 2.67 -2.08
CA VAL A 132 -5.87 2.56 -0.73
C VAL A 132 -6.40 1.16 -0.46
N LEU A 133 -7.16 0.56 -1.38
CA LEU A 133 -7.74 -0.77 -1.19
C LEU A 133 -6.69 -1.88 -1.20
N ILE A 134 -5.64 -1.76 -2.02
CA ILE A 134 -4.52 -2.70 -2.04
C ILE A 134 -3.74 -2.61 -0.71
N ALA A 135 -3.39 -1.40 -0.26
CA ALA A 135 -2.71 -1.19 1.02
C ALA A 135 -3.57 -1.65 2.21
N PHE A 136 -4.87 -1.37 2.19
CA PHE A 136 -5.82 -1.89 3.19
C PHE A 136 -5.81 -3.42 3.26
N ARG A 137 -5.72 -4.11 2.12
CA ARG A 137 -5.64 -5.57 2.06
C ARG A 137 -4.26 -6.12 2.47
N ALA A 138 -3.21 -5.31 2.33
CA ALA A 138 -1.87 -5.67 2.75
C ALA A 138 -1.72 -5.69 4.27
N THR A 139 -2.47 -4.85 4.98
CA THR A 139 -2.31 -4.60 6.41
C THR A 139 -3.41 -5.23 7.26
N GLY A 140 -3.10 -5.49 8.53
CA GLY A 140 -4.09 -5.82 9.56
C GLY A 140 -4.72 -7.21 9.46
N GLU A 141 -4.04 -8.19 8.88
CA GLU A 141 -4.50 -9.59 8.98
C GLU A 141 -4.64 -10.00 10.45
N GLY A 142 -5.80 -10.56 10.81
CA GLY A 142 -6.12 -10.94 12.19
C GLY A 142 -6.88 -9.88 13.00
N TRP A 143 -6.94 -8.64 12.54
CA TRP A 143 -7.73 -7.59 13.21
C TRP A 143 -9.18 -7.56 12.70
N PRO A 144 -10.16 -7.26 13.58
CA PRO A 144 -11.54 -7.02 13.14
C PRO A 144 -11.59 -5.91 12.08
N VAL A 145 -12.38 -6.13 11.03
CA VAL A 145 -12.48 -5.20 9.89
C VAL A 145 -12.92 -3.79 10.31
N THR A 146 -13.75 -3.69 11.35
CA THR A 146 -14.23 -2.41 11.92
C THR A 146 -13.07 -1.54 12.42
N TRP A 147 -12.16 -2.12 13.21
CA TRP A 147 -10.99 -1.39 13.69
C TRP A 147 -10.02 -1.04 12.58
N ARG A 148 -9.83 -1.94 11.61
CA ARG A 148 -9.00 -1.67 10.44
C ARG A 148 -9.54 -0.46 9.66
N VAL A 149 -10.84 -0.44 9.37
CA VAL A 149 -11.48 0.69 8.67
C VAL A 149 -11.38 1.96 9.49
N ALA A 150 -11.64 1.91 10.80
CA ALA A 150 -11.51 3.07 11.68
C ALA A 150 -10.09 3.67 11.65
N CYS A 151 -9.04 2.84 11.67
CA CYS A 151 -7.65 3.29 11.56
C CYS A 151 -7.31 3.88 10.17
N TRP A 152 -8.03 3.47 9.10
CA TRP A 152 -7.81 3.98 7.76
C TRP A 152 -8.53 5.31 7.46
N ILE A 153 -9.54 5.69 8.25
CA ILE A 153 -10.27 6.96 8.04
C ILE A 153 -9.32 8.18 8.02
N PRO A 154 -8.44 8.41 9.03
CA PRO A 154 -7.54 9.56 9.00
C PRO A 154 -6.56 9.49 7.82
N ALA A 155 -6.08 8.30 7.44
CA ALA A 155 -5.22 8.14 6.28
C ALA A 155 -5.94 8.53 4.97
N VAL A 156 -7.20 8.10 4.81
CA VAL A 156 -8.03 8.48 3.64
C VAL A 156 -8.25 9.99 3.60
N VAL A 157 -8.54 10.64 4.73
CA VAL A 157 -8.70 12.10 4.79
C VAL A 157 -7.42 12.81 4.30
N CYS A 158 -6.25 12.37 4.76
CA CYS A 158 -4.96 12.91 4.30
C CYS A 158 -4.71 12.65 2.80
N ILE A 159 -5.00 11.44 2.32
CA ILE A 159 -4.82 11.05 0.92
C ILE A 159 -5.75 11.87 0.01
N VAL A 160 -7.03 12.02 0.36
CA VAL A 160 -7.99 12.82 -0.42
C VAL A 160 -7.57 14.29 -0.46
N GLY A 161 -7.11 14.85 0.67
CA GLY A 161 -6.62 16.23 0.72
C GLY A 161 -5.38 16.51 -0.12
N ARG A 162 -4.65 15.48 -0.56
CA ARG A 162 -3.47 15.57 -1.44
C ARG A 162 -3.63 14.82 -2.77
N GLY A 163 -4.82 14.40 -3.10
CA GLY A 163 -5.10 13.58 -4.27
C GLY A 163 -5.16 14.38 -5.57
N TYR A 164 -4.08 15.10 -5.92
CA TYR A 164 -3.96 15.87 -7.16
C TYR A 164 -3.57 14.99 -8.35
N GLU A 165 -3.71 15.54 -9.57
CA GLU A 165 -3.35 14.90 -10.84
C GLU A 165 -1.84 14.97 -11.09
N ARG A 166 -1.07 14.35 -10.18
CA ARG A 166 0.40 14.35 -10.16
C ARG A 166 0.97 12.95 -10.33
N PRO A 167 2.22 12.83 -10.75
CA PRO A 167 2.90 11.52 -10.86
C PRO A 167 2.92 10.72 -9.56
N GLU A 168 2.83 11.38 -8.39
CA GLU A 168 2.77 10.73 -7.08
C GLU A 168 1.59 9.76 -6.93
N MET A 169 0.48 9.97 -7.65
CA MET A 169 -0.66 9.04 -7.60
C MET A 169 -0.29 7.63 -8.08
N LEU A 170 0.58 7.53 -9.09
CA LEU A 170 1.12 6.25 -9.55
C LEU A 170 2.08 5.65 -8.53
N SER A 171 2.89 6.47 -7.87
CA SER A 171 3.79 6.02 -6.80
C SER A 171 3.03 5.44 -5.61
N GLN A 172 1.90 6.04 -5.22
CA GLN A 172 1.03 5.47 -4.19
C GLN A 172 0.51 4.08 -4.57
N LEU A 173 0.12 3.89 -5.84
CA LEU A 173 -0.33 2.59 -6.35
C LEU A 173 0.82 1.56 -6.34
N PHE A 174 1.97 1.91 -6.90
CA PHE A 174 3.11 1.00 -7.00
C PHE A 174 3.66 0.62 -5.62
N LEU A 175 3.79 1.58 -4.70
CA LEU A 175 4.18 1.30 -3.31
C LEU A 175 3.16 0.39 -2.61
N SER A 176 1.87 0.59 -2.85
CA SER A 176 0.83 -0.28 -2.29
C SER A 176 0.94 -1.71 -2.82
N ILE A 177 1.27 -1.90 -4.10
CA ILE A 177 1.55 -3.21 -4.70
C ILE A 177 2.80 -3.83 -4.07
N TRP A 178 3.87 -3.07 -3.92
CA TRP A 178 5.10 -3.51 -3.27
C TRP A 178 4.84 -4.03 -1.85
N LEU A 179 4.16 -3.25 -1.03
CA LEU A 179 3.78 -3.63 0.33
C LEU A 179 2.89 -4.89 0.32
N TRP A 180 1.90 -4.93 -0.57
CA TRP A 180 1.01 -6.08 -0.69
C TRP A 180 1.75 -7.36 -1.05
N VAL A 181 2.73 -7.30 -1.95
CA VAL A 181 3.61 -8.43 -2.30
C VAL A 181 4.49 -8.79 -1.11
N ALA A 182 5.18 -7.81 -0.50
CA ALA A 182 6.11 -8.03 0.62
C ALA A 182 5.44 -8.79 1.77
N PHE A 183 4.24 -8.39 2.17
CA PHE A 183 3.48 -9.08 3.25
C PHE A 183 2.95 -10.47 2.87
N ARG A 184 3.10 -10.90 1.61
CA ARG A 184 2.64 -12.21 1.13
C ARG A 184 3.73 -13.14 0.66
N LEU A 185 4.98 -12.70 0.62
CA LEU A 185 6.09 -13.49 0.09
C LEU A 185 6.25 -14.85 0.76
N ASP A 186 6.06 -14.92 2.08
CA ASP A 186 6.16 -16.18 2.82
C ASP A 186 5.12 -17.22 2.39
N ARG A 187 3.93 -16.77 1.98
CA ARG A 187 2.82 -17.63 1.56
C ARG A 187 2.78 -17.86 0.04
N GLN A 188 3.23 -16.87 -0.73
CA GLN A 188 3.14 -16.85 -2.19
C GLN A 188 4.42 -16.30 -2.82
N PRO A 189 5.54 -17.04 -2.78
CA PRO A 189 6.85 -16.57 -3.24
C PRO A 189 6.86 -16.20 -4.73
N ARG A 190 5.94 -16.73 -5.53
CA ARG A 190 5.83 -16.40 -6.97
C ARG A 190 5.46 -14.92 -7.22
N LEU A 191 4.86 -14.25 -6.24
CA LEU A 191 4.50 -12.82 -6.37
C LEU A 191 5.75 -11.93 -6.50
N VAL A 192 6.93 -12.39 -6.10
CA VAL A 192 8.19 -11.64 -6.28
C VAL A 192 8.42 -11.22 -7.73
N TRP A 193 7.99 -12.03 -8.70
CA TRP A 193 8.16 -11.74 -10.12
C TRP A 193 7.30 -10.57 -10.63
N LEU A 194 6.33 -10.11 -9.83
CA LEU A 194 5.58 -8.89 -10.13
C LEU A 194 6.41 -7.63 -9.89
N LEU A 195 7.34 -7.67 -8.92
CA LEU A 195 8.09 -6.50 -8.48
C LEU A 195 8.99 -5.90 -9.57
N PRO A 196 9.79 -6.67 -10.35
CA PRO A 196 10.57 -6.12 -11.45
C PRO A 196 9.70 -5.43 -12.51
N VAL A 197 8.51 -5.96 -12.80
CA VAL A 197 7.58 -5.36 -13.78
C VAL A 197 7.04 -4.04 -13.26
N VAL A 198 6.59 -4.01 -12.00
CA VAL A 198 6.13 -2.78 -11.35
C VAL A 198 7.24 -1.74 -11.30
N GLN A 199 8.46 -2.16 -10.94
CA GLN A 199 9.61 -1.28 -10.86
C GLN A 199 9.99 -0.69 -12.22
N LEU A 200 9.96 -1.50 -13.28
CA LEU A 200 10.22 -1.03 -14.64
C LEU A 200 9.23 0.05 -15.10
N VAL A 201 7.96 -0.09 -14.75
CA VAL A 201 6.97 0.95 -15.04
C VAL A 201 7.19 2.17 -14.15
N TRP A 202 7.44 1.97 -12.85
CA TRP A 202 7.57 3.05 -11.89
C TRP A 202 8.74 3.99 -12.16
N VAL A 203 9.91 3.45 -12.53
CA VAL A 203 11.10 4.26 -12.85
C VAL A 203 10.87 5.25 -14.00
N ASN A 204 9.92 4.95 -14.89
CA ASN A 204 9.56 5.81 -16.01
C ASN A 204 8.40 6.77 -15.70
N CYS A 205 7.80 6.67 -14.53
CA CYS A 205 6.64 7.47 -14.16
C CYS A 205 6.93 8.51 -13.07
N HIS A 206 7.82 8.22 -12.11
CA HIS A 206 8.07 9.14 -11.01
C HIS A 206 9.35 8.82 -10.24
N ALA A 207 10.03 9.86 -9.76
CA ALA A 207 11.29 9.76 -9.02
C ALA A 207 11.21 8.94 -7.71
N LEU A 208 10.03 8.75 -7.12
CA LEU A 208 9.84 7.94 -5.92
C LEU A 208 10.04 6.43 -6.13
N PHE A 209 10.39 5.98 -7.34
CA PHE A 209 10.74 4.59 -7.61
C PHE A 209 11.87 4.04 -6.71
N VAL A 210 12.67 4.93 -6.11
CA VAL A 210 13.74 4.57 -5.16
C VAL A 210 13.23 3.91 -3.87
N LEU A 211 11.92 3.95 -3.62
CA LEU A 211 11.27 3.32 -2.47
C LEU A 211 10.92 1.85 -2.71
N GLY A 212 11.04 1.35 -3.94
CA GLY A 212 10.68 -0.01 -4.34
C GLY A 212 11.83 -1.01 -4.49
#